data_92865910fe197ba2decc55ad1f14cd1e
#
_entry.id   92865910fe197ba2decc55ad1f14cd1e
#
_cell.length_a   1.000
_cell.length_b   1.000
_cell.length_c   1.000
_cell.angle_alpha   90.00
_cell.angle_beta   90.00
_cell.angle_gamma   90.00
#
_symmetry.space_group_name_H-M   'P 1'
#
loop_
_entity.id
_entity.type
_entity.pdbx_description
1 polymer ?
#
loop_
_entity_poly.entity_id
_entity_poly.type
_entity_poly.pdbx_seq_one_letter_code
_entity_poly.pdbx_strand_id
1 'polypeptide(L)'
;MGINLDKPQLWKSDINSSVDLYNRWFMEFAPKAFRKTRISTAKRVKRALQETNYLNTISHVMLEKHPEVLPVLRMSTCPPIARDRLVGLAGVSKSLVQNMENTENPHVSPRMKKTQLITELQKISAILTKMADPDIFTWLSDNRTPDETEIARASTIIADRLCGAVADPIIRNAQEKRQLAAITSLLEKKGYRSAKAGTHYDEMPAGTFSFHTNVPVFVAGTAGETVMIPVDVAIMP
;
A
#
# COMPACT_ATOMS: atom_id res chain seq x y z
N MET A 1 -16.82 -24.69 21.76
CA MET A 1 -16.51 -25.88 20.93
C MET A 1 -16.15 -25.39 19.54
N GLY A 2 -14.97 -25.75 19.04
CA GLY A 2 -14.59 -25.48 17.67
C GLY A 2 -15.51 -26.24 16.71
N ILE A 3 -15.86 -25.60 15.58
CA ILE A 3 -16.66 -26.25 14.53
C ILE A 3 -15.85 -27.42 13.98
N ASN A 4 -16.42 -28.60 14.00
CA ASN A 4 -15.81 -29.83 13.50
C ASN A 4 -14.48 -30.25 14.13
N LEU A 5 -14.14 -29.76 15.36
CA LEU A 5 -12.91 -30.16 16.05
C LEU A 5 -12.86 -31.66 16.31
N ASP A 6 -14.05 -32.26 16.55
CA ASP A 6 -14.31 -33.68 16.77
C ASP A 6 -14.54 -34.47 15.48
N LYS A 7 -14.48 -33.83 14.30
CA LYS A 7 -14.80 -34.43 12.98
C LYS A 7 -13.67 -34.22 11.97
N PRO A 8 -12.46 -34.77 12.20
CA PRO A 8 -11.31 -34.54 11.33
C PRO A 8 -11.54 -35.02 9.88
N GLN A 9 -12.46 -35.94 9.65
CA GLN A 9 -12.86 -36.36 8.31
C GLN A 9 -13.50 -35.26 7.46
N LEU A 10 -14.04 -34.19 8.07
CA LEU A 10 -14.62 -33.04 7.37
C LEU A 10 -13.61 -31.94 7.07
N TRP A 11 -12.44 -31.93 7.72
CA TRP A 11 -11.50 -30.83 7.61
C TRP A 11 -11.03 -30.57 6.18
N LYS A 12 -10.73 -31.66 5.43
CA LYS A 12 -10.29 -31.52 4.04
C LYS A 12 -11.38 -30.89 3.16
N SER A 13 -12.61 -31.28 3.35
CA SER A 13 -13.77 -30.74 2.63
C SER A 13 -14.01 -29.26 3.00
N ASP A 14 -13.92 -28.92 4.27
CA ASP A 14 -14.14 -27.58 4.78
C ASP A 14 -13.05 -26.64 4.27
N ILE A 15 -11.78 -27.08 4.28
CA ILE A 15 -10.65 -26.32 3.72
C ILE A 15 -10.86 -26.08 2.22
N ASN A 16 -11.18 -27.13 1.45
CA ASN A 16 -11.41 -27.00 0.02
C ASN A 16 -12.54 -26.00 -0.29
N SER A 17 -13.65 -26.12 0.43
CA SER A 17 -14.79 -25.20 0.27
C SER A 17 -14.42 -23.76 0.59
N SER A 18 -13.59 -23.54 1.61
CA SER A 18 -13.07 -22.20 1.97
C SER A 18 -12.17 -21.63 0.88
N VAL A 19 -11.27 -22.45 0.33
CA VAL A 19 -10.38 -22.05 -0.78
C VAL A 19 -11.19 -21.71 -2.03
N ASP A 20 -12.21 -22.50 -2.37
CA ASP A 20 -13.07 -22.26 -3.53
C ASP A 20 -13.87 -20.94 -3.38
N LEU A 21 -14.37 -20.66 -2.17
CA LEU A 21 -15.05 -19.39 -1.87
C LEU A 21 -14.11 -18.19 -2.01
N TYR A 22 -12.86 -18.34 -1.56
CA TYR A 22 -11.84 -17.30 -1.71
C TYR A 22 -11.49 -17.09 -3.17
N ASN A 23 -11.17 -18.16 -3.91
CA ASN A 23 -10.76 -18.10 -5.30
C ASN A 23 -11.84 -17.46 -6.19
N ARG A 24 -13.11 -17.81 -5.98
CA ARG A 24 -14.24 -17.23 -6.72
C ARG A 24 -14.33 -15.73 -6.49
N TRP A 25 -14.27 -15.29 -5.23
CA TRP A 25 -14.27 -13.90 -4.90
C TRP A 25 -13.06 -13.16 -5.48
N PHE A 26 -11.87 -13.74 -5.35
CA PHE A 26 -10.62 -13.13 -5.85
C PHE A 26 -10.69 -12.93 -7.36
N MET A 27 -11.12 -13.92 -8.12
CA MET A 27 -11.25 -13.82 -9.58
C MET A 27 -12.25 -12.73 -10.03
N GLU A 28 -13.26 -12.45 -9.23
CA GLU A 28 -14.23 -11.39 -9.53
C GLU A 28 -13.79 -10.01 -9.07
N PHE A 29 -13.20 -9.90 -7.89
CA PHE A 29 -12.89 -8.63 -7.24
C PHE A 29 -11.53 -8.08 -7.65
N ALA A 30 -10.47 -8.90 -7.58
CA ALA A 30 -9.10 -8.43 -7.75
C ALA A 30 -8.84 -7.82 -9.14
N PRO A 31 -9.29 -8.42 -10.28
CA PRO A 31 -9.10 -7.82 -11.59
C PRO A 31 -9.79 -6.46 -11.74
N LYS A 32 -10.97 -6.29 -11.16
CA LYS A 32 -11.72 -5.02 -11.20
C LYS A 32 -11.01 -3.95 -10.38
N ALA A 33 -10.57 -4.28 -9.16
CA ALA A 33 -9.84 -3.39 -8.28
C ALA A 33 -8.51 -2.96 -8.92
N PHE A 34 -7.74 -3.91 -9.43
CA PHE A 34 -6.46 -3.66 -10.09
C PHE A 34 -6.64 -2.76 -11.32
N ARG A 35 -7.61 -3.07 -12.20
CA ARG A 35 -7.91 -2.26 -13.38
C ARG A 35 -8.30 -0.83 -13.03
N LYS A 36 -9.19 -0.65 -12.04
CA LYS A 36 -9.60 0.68 -11.56
C LYS A 36 -8.40 1.48 -11.06
N THR A 37 -7.54 0.85 -10.27
CA THR A 37 -6.32 1.47 -9.73
C THR A 37 -5.37 1.85 -10.85
N ARG A 38 -5.12 0.94 -11.83
CA ARG A 38 -4.24 1.20 -12.97
C ARG A 38 -4.73 2.38 -13.82
N ILE A 39 -6.02 2.47 -14.10
CA ILE A 39 -6.60 3.60 -14.86
C ILE A 39 -6.38 4.93 -14.12
N SER A 40 -6.63 4.98 -12.81
CA SER A 40 -6.41 6.19 -12.03
C SER A 40 -4.92 6.56 -11.93
N THR A 41 -4.06 5.55 -11.79
CA THR A 41 -2.60 5.74 -11.74
C THR A 41 -2.06 6.22 -13.10
N ALA A 42 -2.55 5.68 -14.22
CA ALA A 42 -2.14 6.12 -15.55
C ALA A 42 -2.45 7.62 -15.80
N LYS A 43 -3.56 8.13 -15.27
CA LYS A 43 -3.85 9.58 -15.33
C LYS A 43 -2.83 10.40 -14.56
N ARG A 44 -2.42 9.94 -13.36
CA ARG A 44 -1.37 10.60 -12.57
C ARG A 44 -0.02 10.58 -13.29
N VAL A 45 0.32 9.44 -13.91
CA VAL A 45 1.56 9.31 -14.69
C VAL A 45 1.56 10.27 -15.88
N LYS A 46 0.49 10.33 -16.66
CA LYS A 46 0.38 11.28 -17.79
C LYS A 46 0.57 12.72 -17.34
N ARG A 47 -0.06 13.11 -16.23
CA ARG A 47 0.14 14.45 -15.65
C ARG A 47 1.59 14.68 -15.24
N ALA A 48 2.22 13.75 -14.55
CA ALA A 48 3.62 13.87 -14.16
C ALA A 48 4.57 13.99 -15.36
N LEU A 49 4.30 13.25 -16.46
CA LEU A 49 5.05 13.40 -17.71
C LEU A 49 4.89 14.79 -18.31
N GLN A 50 3.69 15.37 -18.28
CA GLN A 50 3.44 16.74 -18.75
C GLN A 50 4.18 17.78 -17.92
N GLU A 51 4.08 17.70 -16.56
CA GLU A 51 4.74 18.64 -15.64
C GLU A 51 6.28 18.60 -15.73
N THR A 52 6.84 17.47 -16.15
CA THR A 52 8.29 17.29 -16.35
C THR A 52 8.74 17.50 -17.78
N ASN A 53 7.88 18.07 -18.65
CA ASN A 53 8.15 18.12 -20.09
C ASN A 53 8.62 16.74 -20.62
N TYR A 54 7.85 15.70 -20.28
CA TYR A 54 8.14 14.31 -20.65
C TYR A 54 9.53 13.81 -20.20
N LEU A 55 9.90 14.15 -18.97
CA LEU A 55 11.20 13.88 -18.34
C LEU A 55 12.39 14.67 -18.91
N ASN A 56 12.20 15.52 -19.92
CA ASN A 56 13.25 16.40 -20.43
C ASN A 56 13.64 17.50 -19.40
N THR A 57 12.76 17.81 -18.44
CA THR A 57 13.01 18.83 -17.41
C THR A 57 12.67 18.32 -16.03
N ILE A 58 13.63 17.68 -15.37
CA ILE A 58 13.54 17.30 -13.96
C ILE A 58 14.43 18.27 -13.18
N SER A 59 13.84 19.32 -12.61
CA SER A 59 14.56 20.37 -11.85
C SER A 59 14.06 20.50 -10.42
N HIS A 60 14.87 21.12 -9.56
CA HIS A 60 14.46 21.43 -8.20
C HIS A 60 13.22 22.34 -8.15
N VAL A 61 13.08 23.27 -9.10
CA VAL A 61 11.93 24.18 -9.19
C VAL A 61 10.65 23.39 -9.48
N MET A 62 10.72 22.44 -10.43
CA MET A 62 9.62 21.57 -10.78
C MET A 62 9.25 20.66 -9.59
N LEU A 63 10.23 20.03 -8.92
CA LEU A 63 9.99 19.17 -7.76
C LEU A 63 9.43 19.94 -6.55
N GLU A 64 9.82 21.18 -6.36
CA GLU A 64 9.26 22.04 -5.33
C GLU A 64 7.79 22.39 -5.59
N LYS A 65 7.46 22.70 -6.85
CA LYS A 65 6.12 23.08 -7.28
C LYS A 65 5.18 21.89 -7.36
N HIS A 66 5.69 20.73 -7.76
CA HIS A 66 4.95 19.49 -8.00
C HIS A 66 5.57 18.30 -7.26
N PRO A 67 5.60 18.30 -5.91
CA PRO A 67 6.18 17.20 -5.14
C PRO A 67 5.47 15.86 -5.38
N GLU A 68 4.19 15.87 -5.72
CA GLU A 68 3.36 14.69 -6.01
C GLU A 68 3.82 13.85 -7.21
N VAL A 69 4.72 14.38 -8.05
CA VAL A 69 5.26 13.62 -9.18
C VAL A 69 6.37 12.65 -8.78
N LEU A 70 6.97 12.82 -7.60
CA LEU A 70 8.13 12.04 -7.16
C LEU A 70 7.93 10.52 -7.22
N PRO A 71 6.80 9.93 -6.81
CA PRO A 71 6.57 8.50 -6.96
C PRO A 71 6.63 8.02 -8.42
N VAL A 72 6.11 8.83 -9.35
CA VAL A 72 6.15 8.53 -10.78
C VAL A 72 7.60 8.53 -11.28
N LEU A 73 8.36 9.57 -10.92
CA LEU A 73 9.75 9.70 -11.34
C LEU A 73 10.64 8.57 -10.82
N ARG A 74 10.43 8.11 -9.58
CA ARG A 74 11.14 6.93 -9.05
C ARG A 74 10.84 5.65 -9.82
N MET A 75 9.60 5.48 -10.27
CA MET A 75 9.21 4.33 -11.09
C MET A 75 9.64 4.47 -12.55
N SER A 76 10.06 5.67 -12.96
CA SER A 76 10.59 5.96 -14.30
C SER A 76 12.09 5.66 -14.44
N THR A 77 12.76 5.21 -13.38
CA THR A 77 14.18 4.85 -13.40
C THR A 77 14.41 3.39 -13.81
N CYS A 78 15.63 3.08 -14.23
CA CYS A 78 16.10 1.73 -14.49
C CYS A 78 17.30 1.40 -13.57
N PRO A 79 17.14 0.43 -12.60
CA PRO A 79 15.86 -0.16 -12.18
C PRO A 79 14.96 0.85 -11.45
N PRO A 80 13.65 0.56 -11.29
CA PRO A 80 12.79 1.37 -10.44
C PRO A 80 13.32 1.43 -9.00
N ILE A 81 13.42 2.62 -8.42
CA ILE A 81 14.04 2.81 -7.11
C ILE A 81 13.00 2.95 -5.99
N ALA A 82 13.24 2.22 -4.89
CA ALA A 82 12.46 2.37 -3.68
C ALA A 82 12.72 3.74 -3.02
N ARG A 83 11.77 4.22 -2.21
CA ARG A 83 11.87 5.50 -1.50
C ARG A 83 13.15 5.62 -0.66
N ASP A 84 13.42 4.62 0.18
CA ASP A 84 14.62 4.62 1.04
C ASP A 84 15.92 4.51 0.22
N ARG A 85 15.88 3.88 -0.96
CA ARG A 85 17.02 3.83 -1.89
C ARG A 85 17.29 5.22 -2.48
N LEU A 86 16.25 5.98 -2.87
CA LEU A 86 16.41 7.36 -3.34
C LEU A 86 17.06 8.23 -2.25
N VAL A 87 16.56 8.12 -1.00
CA VAL A 87 17.14 8.83 0.16
C VAL A 87 18.63 8.54 0.29
N GLY A 88 19.02 7.26 0.23
CA GLY A 88 20.43 6.85 0.34
C GLY A 88 21.29 7.30 -0.83
N LEU A 89 20.82 7.17 -2.08
CA LEU A 89 21.57 7.58 -3.28
C LEU A 89 21.78 9.09 -3.37
N ALA A 90 20.75 9.85 -3.04
CA ALA A 90 20.81 11.31 -3.09
C ALA A 90 21.43 11.93 -1.82
N GLY A 91 21.54 11.18 -0.72
CA GLY A 91 22.01 11.70 0.57
C GLY A 91 21.16 12.85 1.06
N VAL A 92 19.83 12.67 1.07
CA VAL A 92 18.84 13.68 1.43
C VAL A 92 18.01 13.26 2.64
N SER A 93 17.26 14.21 3.21
CA SER A 93 16.38 13.95 4.34
C SER A 93 15.28 12.95 4.00
N LYS A 94 15.13 11.90 4.83
CA LYS A 94 14.03 10.93 4.71
C LYS A 94 12.66 11.61 4.83
N SER A 95 12.51 12.57 5.72
CA SER A 95 11.26 13.31 5.93
C SER A 95 10.87 14.15 4.70
N LEU A 96 11.84 14.73 3.97
CA LEU A 96 11.56 15.44 2.73
C LEU A 96 10.88 14.51 1.72
N VAL A 97 11.49 13.37 1.45
CA VAL A 97 10.95 12.39 0.48
C VAL A 97 9.60 11.83 0.93
N GLN A 98 9.43 11.57 2.24
CA GLN A 98 8.15 11.12 2.79
C GLN A 98 7.04 12.15 2.63
N ASN A 99 7.32 13.43 2.88
CA ASN A 99 6.36 14.51 2.72
C ASN A 99 5.97 14.74 1.26
N MET A 100 6.93 14.68 0.34
CA MET A 100 6.67 14.78 -1.10
C MET A 100 5.80 13.62 -1.61
N GLU A 101 5.91 12.43 -1.03
CA GLU A 101 5.13 11.23 -1.38
C GLU A 101 3.89 11.02 -0.49
N ASN A 102 3.52 11.99 0.33
CA ASN A 102 2.30 11.90 1.12
C ASN A 102 1.09 11.83 0.17
N THR A 103 0.23 10.82 0.36
CA THR A 103 -0.90 10.56 -0.54
C THR A 103 -2.03 11.56 -0.40
N GLU A 104 -2.20 12.14 0.78
CA GLU A 104 -3.28 13.09 1.08
C GLU A 104 -2.85 14.54 0.83
N ASN A 105 -1.63 14.87 1.22
CA ASN A 105 -1.08 16.23 1.13
C ASN A 105 0.40 16.20 0.76
N PRO A 106 0.74 15.98 -0.53
CA PRO A 106 2.14 16.02 -0.98
C PRO A 106 2.68 17.44 -0.89
N HIS A 107 3.80 17.59 -0.16
CA HIS A 107 4.42 18.90 0.06
C HIS A 107 5.91 18.78 0.31
N VAL A 108 6.65 19.87 0.09
CA VAL A 108 8.02 20.02 0.58
C VAL A 108 8.02 20.46 2.04
N SER A 109 9.07 20.13 2.80
CA SER A 109 9.12 20.45 4.23
C SER A 109 9.12 21.98 4.47
N PRO A 110 8.10 22.57 5.10
CA PRO A 110 8.04 24.00 5.34
C PRO A 110 9.05 24.49 6.39
N ARG A 111 9.61 23.57 7.19
CA ARG A 111 10.59 23.87 8.23
C ARG A 111 12.03 23.80 7.73
N MET A 112 12.26 23.35 6.51
CA MET A 112 13.60 23.23 5.93
C MET A 112 14.04 24.62 5.42
N LYS A 113 15.29 25.01 5.71
CA LYS A 113 15.86 26.23 5.16
C LYS A 113 15.84 26.19 3.63
N LYS A 114 15.49 27.29 2.97
CA LYS A 114 15.33 27.36 1.50
C LYS A 114 16.57 26.88 0.74
N THR A 115 17.76 27.28 1.20
CA THR A 115 19.02 26.85 0.59
C THR A 115 19.25 25.35 0.69
N GLN A 116 18.94 24.75 1.85
CA GLN A 116 19.01 23.30 2.05
C GLN A 116 18.00 22.58 1.17
N LEU A 117 16.75 23.05 1.12
CA LEU A 117 15.70 22.48 0.27
C LEU A 117 16.14 22.42 -1.19
N ILE A 118 16.63 23.55 -1.73
CA ILE A 118 17.13 23.63 -3.11
C ILE A 118 18.23 22.59 -3.33
N THR A 119 19.21 22.52 -2.43
CA THR A 119 20.32 21.57 -2.54
C THR A 119 19.83 20.12 -2.52
N GLU A 120 18.90 19.76 -1.63
CA GLU A 120 18.37 18.39 -1.55
C GLU A 120 17.53 18.04 -2.80
N LEU A 121 16.69 18.95 -3.27
CA LEU A 121 15.92 18.75 -4.50
C LEU A 121 16.80 18.66 -5.76
N GLN A 122 17.92 19.40 -5.82
CA GLN A 122 18.92 19.26 -6.90
C GLN A 122 19.57 17.87 -6.91
N LYS A 123 19.91 17.33 -5.75
CA LYS A 123 20.45 15.97 -5.64
C LYS A 123 19.42 14.92 -6.09
N ILE A 124 18.17 15.07 -5.67
CA ILE A 124 17.08 14.19 -6.11
C ILE A 124 16.92 14.25 -7.63
N SER A 125 16.83 15.46 -8.21
CA SER A 125 16.67 15.62 -9.66
C SER A 125 17.84 15.02 -10.44
N ALA A 126 19.07 15.19 -9.97
CA ALA A 126 20.26 14.63 -10.63
C ALA A 126 20.23 13.09 -10.68
N ILE A 127 19.82 12.42 -9.57
CA ILE A 127 19.68 10.96 -9.53
C ILE A 127 18.58 10.50 -10.49
N LEU A 128 17.42 11.16 -10.46
CA LEU A 128 16.28 10.77 -11.31
C LEU A 128 16.58 10.95 -12.79
N THR A 129 17.23 12.06 -13.17
CA THR A 129 17.66 12.31 -14.55
C THR A 129 18.68 11.26 -15.01
N LYS A 130 19.70 10.99 -14.19
CA LYS A 130 20.76 10.02 -14.52
C LYS A 130 20.22 8.60 -14.70
N MET A 131 19.18 8.25 -13.95
CA MET A 131 18.64 6.89 -13.93
C MET A 131 17.38 6.71 -14.75
N ALA A 132 16.91 7.73 -15.48
CA ALA A 132 15.74 7.59 -16.34
C ALA A 132 15.90 6.40 -17.31
N ASP A 133 14.84 5.60 -17.44
CA ASP A 133 14.86 4.35 -18.20
C ASP A 133 14.83 4.64 -19.72
N PRO A 134 15.95 4.43 -20.46
CA PRO A 134 16.02 4.81 -21.86
C PRO A 134 15.15 3.93 -22.76
N ASP A 135 14.82 2.72 -22.32
CA ASP A 135 13.98 1.79 -23.10
C ASP A 135 12.48 2.17 -23.02
N ILE A 136 12.09 2.80 -21.92
CA ILE A 136 10.71 3.33 -21.76
C ILE A 136 10.60 4.71 -22.41
N PHE A 137 11.60 5.58 -22.20
CA PHE A 137 11.60 6.99 -22.60
C PHE A 137 12.56 7.22 -23.75
N THR A 138 12.29 6.54 -24.88
CA THR A 138 13.13 6.53 -26.08
C THR A 138 13.41 7.91 -26.68
N TRP A 139 12.56 8.89 -26.42
CA TRP A 139 12.71 10.27 -26.90
C TRP A 139 13.78 11.09 -26.14
N LEU A 140 14.24 10.59 -24.96
CA LEU A 140 15.24 11.32 -24.17
C LEU A 140 16.61 11.35 -24.85
N SER A 141 16.97 10.28 -25.61
CA SER A 141 18.22 10.22 -26.36
C SER A 141 18.33 11.32 -27.41
N ASP A 142 17.22 11.65 -28.03
CA ASP A 142 17.13 12.60 -29.14
C ASP A 142 16.64 13.97 -28.71
N ASN A 143 16.37 14.13 -27.40
CA ASN A 143 15.83 15.36 -26.80
C ASN A 143 14.60 15.90 -27.56
N ARG A 144 13.70 15.02 -27.96
CA ARG A 144 12.47 15.31 -28.72
C ARG A 144 11.21 15.21 -27.88
N THR A 145 10.13 15.73 -28.39
CA THR A 145 8.81 15.50 -27.81
C THR A 145 8.30 14.12 -28.21
N PRO A 146 7.79 13.28 -27.29
CA PRO A 146 7.20 11.98 -27.61
C PRO A 146 5.87 12.13 -28.36
N ASP A 147 5.53 11.13 -29.15
CA ASP A 147 4.20 10.99 -29.73
C ASP A 147 3.18 10.40 -28.73
N GLU A 148 1.90 10.39 -29.11
CA GLU A 148 0.83 9.88 -28.23
C GLU A 148 0.98 8.39 -27.92
N THR A 149 1.51 7.60 -28.81
CA THR A 149 1.73 6.15 -28.64
C THR A 149 2.84 5.90 -27.64
N GLU A 150 3.93 6.64 -27.72
CA GLU A 150 5.04 6.59 -26.77
C GLU A 150 4.59 7.00 -25.37
N ILE A 151 3.81 8.10 -25.28
CA ILE A 151 3.24 8.56 -24.00
C ILE A 151 2.31 7.49 -23.41
N ALA A 152 1.45 6.89 -24.22
CA ALA A 152 0.53 5.85 -23.77
C ALA A 152 1.27 4.61 -23.28
N ARG A 153 2.30 4.16 -24.02
CA ARG A 153 3.16 3.03 -23.64
C ARG A 153 3.88 3.28 -22.33
N ALA A 154 4.60 4.39 -22.23
CA ALA A 154 5.34 4.77 -21.02
C ALA A 154 4.39 4.91 -19.81
N SER A 155 3.26 5.59 -20.01
CA SER A 155 2.26 5.75 -18.94
C SER A 155 1.71 4.43 -18.45
N THR A 156 1.48 3.46 -19.33
CA THR A 156 0.97 2.14 -18.96
C THR A 156 2.01 1.36 -18.16
N ILE A 157 3.28 1.36 -18.57
CA ILE A 157 4.37 0.66 -17.88
C ILE A 157 4.58 1.25 -16.47
N ILE A 158 4.68 2.57 -16.38
CA ILE A 158 4.90 3.23 -15.09
C ILE A 158 3.67 3.09 -14.18
N ALA A 159 2.46 3.17 -14.74
CA ALA A 159 1.24 2.94 -13.97
C ALA A 159 1.17 1.51 -13.43
N ASP A 160 1.64 0.52 -14.17
CA ASP A 160 1.67 -0.87 -13.72
C ASP A 160 2.70 -1.06 -12.59
N ARG A 161 3.90 -0.49 -12.70
CA ARG A 161 4.91 -0.47 -11.63
C ARG A 161 4.39 0.15 -10.32
N LEU A 162 3.58 1.21 -10.42
CA LEU A 162 2.95 1.87 -9.26
C LEU A 162 1.71 1.15 -8.76
N CYS A 163 0.98 0.46 -9.62
CA CYS A 163 -0.34 -0.09 -9.33
C CYS A 163 -0.26 -1.18 -8.27
N GLY A 164 0.74 -2.07 -8.31
CA GLY A 164 0.92 -3.14 -7.33
C GLY A 164 0.94 -2.61 -5.90
N ALA A 165 1.74 -1.59 -5.63
CA ALA A 165 1.84 -0.98 -4.30
C ALA A 165 0.53 -0.37 -3.79
N VAL A 166 -0.40 0.00 -4.67
CA VAL A 166 -1.70 0.60 -4.32
C VAL A 166 -2.82 -0.43 -4.33
N ALA A 167 -2.83 -1.33 -5.32
CA ALA A 167 -3.90 -2.31 -5.51
C ALA A 167 -3.84 -3.45 -4.48
N ASP A 168 -2.65 -3.93 -4.13
CA ASP A 168 -2.48 -5.05 -3.21
C ASP A 168 -3.07 -4.76 -1.82
N PRO A 169 -2.83 -3.60 -1.18
CA PRO A 169 -3.52 -3.25 0.06
C PRO A 169 -5.05 -3.18 -0.09
N ILE A 170 -5.56 -2.66 -1.21
CA ILE A 170 -7.00 -2.58 -1.47
C ILE A 170 -7.62 -3.98 -1.51
N ILE A 171 -6.99 -4.90 -2.23
CA ILE A 171 -7.45 -6.29 -2.37
C ILE A 171 -7.39 -6.98 -1.00
N ARG A 172 -6.28 -6.84 -0.28
CA ARG A 172 -6.08 -7.44 1.06
C ARG A 172 -7.10 -6.93 2.07
N ASN A 173 -7.29 -5.62 2.16
CA ASN A 173 -8.27 -5.02 3.06
C ASN A 173 -9.72 -5.41 2.72
N ALA A 174 -10.03 -5.56 1.43
CA ALA A 174 -11.35 -6.03 1.00
C ALA A 174 -11.57 -7.50 1.37
N GLN A 175 -10.55 -8.34 1.26
CA GLN A 175 -10.58 -9.73 1.72
C GLN A 175 -10.81 -9.83 3.22
N GLU A 176 -10.03 -9.09 4.00
CA GLU A 176 -10.16 -9.03 5.47
C GLU A 176 -11.57 -8.60 5.88
N LYS A 177 -12.07 -7.48 5.36
CA LYS A 177 -13.44 -7.01 5.64
C LYS A 177 -14.50 -8.06 5.33
N ARG A 178 -14.35 -8.80 4.24
CA ARG A 178 -15.26 -9.89 3.88
C ARG A 178 -15.20 -11.05 4.87
N GLN A 179 -14.00 -11.43 5.31
CA GLN A 179 -13.82 -12.49 6.31
C GLN A 179 -14.43 -12.07 7.65
N LEU A 180 -14.14 -10.88 8.13
CA LEU A 180 -14.69 -10.35 9.38
C LEU A 180 -16.23 -10.26 9.33
N ALA A 181 -16.80 -9.82 8.21
CA ALA A 181 -18.26 -9.80 8.03
C ALA A 181 -18.88 -11.22 8.08
N ALA A 182 -18.25 -12.21 7.49
CA ALA A 182 -18.70 -13.59 7.56
C ALA A 182 -18.63 -14.15 9.00
N ILE A 183 -17.55 -13.86 9.73
CA ILE A 183 -17.39 -14.23 11.15
C ILE A 183 -18.45 -13.52 12.01
N THR A 184 -18.66 -12.23 11.81
CA THR A 184 -19.72 -11.47 12.50
C THR A 184 -21.08 -12.14 12.32
N SER A 185 -21.47 -12.38 11.07
CA SER A 185 -22.76 -13.04 10.78
C SER A 185 -22.91 -14.41 11.42
N LEU A 186 -21.82 -15.19 11.48
CA LEU A 186 -21.81 -16.50 12.14
C LEU A 186 -22.00 -16.37 13.66
N LEU A 187 -21.26 -15.46 14.29
CA LEU A 187 -21.30 -15.26 15.74
C LEU A 187 -22.65 -14.69 16.18
N GLU A 188 -23.20 -13.74 15.44
CA GLU A 188 -24.54 -13.18 15.71
C GLU A 188 -25.64 -14.25 15.60
N LYS A 189 -25.59 -15.13 14.60
CA LYS A 189 -26.49 -16.29 14.49
C LYS A 189 -26.37 -17.27 15.66
N LYS A 190 -25.23 -17.29 16.34
CA LYS A 190 -24.98 -18.07 17.55
C LYS A 190 -25.35 -17.34 18.85
N GLY A 191 -25.89 -16.12 18.75
CA GLY A 191 -26.35 -15.34 19.91
C GLY A 191 -25.30 -14.42 20.52
N TYR A 192 -24.09 -14.36 19.95
CA TYR A 192 -23.06 -13.42 20.40
C TYR A 192 -23.36 -12.00 19.88
N ARG A 193 -22.86 -10.99 20.59
CA ARG A 193 -22.97 -9.58 20.21
C ARG A 193 -21.58 -8.97 20.06
N SER A 194 -21.41 -8.01 19.17
CA SER A 194 -20.16 -7.26 19.09
C SER A 194 -19.95 -6.44 20.36
N ALA A 195 -18.77 -6.54 20.96
CA ALA A 195 -18.39 -5.68 22.08
C ALA A 195 -18.29 -4.23 21.63
N LYS A 196 -18.41 -3.29 22.56
CA LYS A 196 -18.22 -1.86 22.28
C LYS A 196 -16.79 -1.62 21.77
N ALA A 197 -16.64 -0.76 20.77
CA ALA A 197 -15.32 -0.41 20.24
C ALA A 197 -14.39 0.11 21.36
N GLY A 198 -13.16 -0.42 21.42
CA GLY A 198 -12.16 -0.05 22.42
C GLY A 198 -12.29 -0.76 23.76
N THR A 199 -13.23 -1.73 23.93
CA THR A 199 -13.28 -2.57 25.13
C THR A 199 -12.05 -3.47 25.19
N HIS A 200 -11.34 -3.44 26.32
CA HIS A 200 -10.23 -4.37 26.58
C HIS A 200 -10.74 -5.79 26.78
N TYR A 201 -9.87 -6.78 26.50
CA TYR A 201 -10.24 -8.20 26.61
C TYR A 201 -10.83 -8.55 27.98
N ASP A 202 -10.18 -8.09 29.06
CA ASP A 202 -10.58 -8.36 30.44
C ASP A 202 -11.93 -7.72 30.85
N GLU A 203 -12.39 -6.74 30.08
CA GLU A 203 -13.65 -6.00 30.30
C GLU A 203 -14.78 -6.47 29.37
N MET A 204 -14.51 -7.44 28.50
CA MET A 204 -15.51 -7.93 27.57
C MET A 204 -16.62 -8.69 28.30
N PRO A 205 -17.90 -8.31 28.14
CA PRO A 205 -19.01 -9.05 28.75
C PRO A 205 -19.15 -10.47 28.14
N ALA A 206 -19.66 -11.41 28.94
CA ALA A 206 -20.05 -12.72 28.45
C ALA A 206 -21.04 -12.60 27.28
N GLY A 207 -20.96 -13.52 26.31
CA GLY A 207 -21.77 -13.49 25.10
C GLY A 207 -21.37 -12.44 24.07
N THR A 208 -20.14 -11.86 24.18
CA THR A 208 -19.65 -10.88 23.22
C THR A 208 -18.43 -11.36 22.46
N PHE A 209 -18.14 -10.69 21.33
CA PHE A 209 -16.91 -10.85 20.57
C PHE A 209 -16.32 -9.50 20.17
N SER A 210 -15.02 -9.47 19.95
CA SER A 210 -14.28 -8.29 19.47
C SER A 210 -13.25 -8.71 18.43
N PHE A 211 -12.99 -7.82 17.45
CA PHE A 211 -11.94 -7.99 16.46
C PHE A 211 -10.69 -7.19 16.82
N HIS A 212 -9.52 -7.65 16.36
CA HIS A 212 -8.22 -6.96 16.49
C HIS A 212 -7.92 -6.58 17.94
N THR A 213 -8.18 -7.48 18.87
CA THR A 213 -7.99 -7.26 20.31
C THR A 213 -6.71 -7.92 20.77
N ASN A 214 -6.06 -7.33 21.80
CA ASN A 214 -4.92 -7.95 22.45
C ASN A 214 -5.41 -8.81 23.62
N VAL A 215 -4.97 -10.07 23.63
CA VAL A 215 -5.33 -11.05 24.66
C VAL A 215 -4.11 -11.35 25.52
N PRO A 216 -4.21 -11.31 26.88
CA PRO A 216 -3.12 -11.68 27.76
C PRO A 216 -2.89 -13.20 27.72
N VAL A 217 -1.65 -13.59 27.45
CA VAL A 217 -1.24 -15.01 27.42
C VAL A 217 -0.13 -15.21 28.45
N PHE A 218 -0.28 -16.20 29.31
CA PHE A 218 0.71 -16.54 30.32
C PHE A 218 1.95 -17.15 29.66
N VAL A 219 3.13 -16.68 30.05
CA VAL A 219 4.40 -17.23 29.56
C VAL A 219 4.72 -18.48 30.38
N ALA A 220 4.83 -19.63 29.73
CA ALA A 220 5.19 -20.87 30.39
C ALA A 220 6.58 -20.77 31.03
N GLY A 221 6.68 -21.14 32.31
CA GLY A 221 7.95 -21.13 33.08
C GLY A 221 8.28 -19.84 33.79
N THR A 222 7.42 -18.83 33.74
CA THR A 222 7.55 -17.57 34.51
C THR A 222 6.45 -17.46 35.56
N ALA A 223 6.75 -16.83 36.71
CA ALA A 223 5.80 -16.65 37.79
C ALA A 223 4.81 -15.51 37.48
N GLY A 224 3.79 -15.80 36.62
CA GLY A 224 2.67 -14.89 36.38
C GLY A 224 2.91 -13.79 35.34
N GLU A 225 4.00 -13.82 34.58
CA GLU A 225 4.21 -12.87 33.49
C GLU A 225 3.24 -13.14 32.34
N THR A 226 2.59 -12.09 31.89
CA THR A 226 1.69 -12.13 30.72
C THR A 226 2.26 -11.31 29.57
N VAL A 227 2.10 -11.83 28.37
CA VAL A 227 2.39 -11.10 27.12
C VAL A 227 1.08 -10.87 26.37
N MET A 228 0.87 -9.64 25.92
CA MET A 228 -0.29 -9.28 25.14
C MET A 228 -0.09 -9.73 23.68
N ILE A 229 -0.92 -10.67 23.23
CA ILE A 229 -0.88 -11.20 21.87
C ILE A 229 -2.05 -10.64 21.07
N PRO A 230 -1.80 -9.99 19.91
CA PRO A 230 -2.86 -9.56 19.03
C PRO A 230 -3.57 -10.79 18.42
N VAL A 231 -4.89 -10.81 18.51
CA VAL A 231 -5.74 -11.85 17.91
C VAL A 231 -6.75 -11.22 16.97
N ASP A 232 -7.06 -11.91 15.87
CA ASP A 232 -8.03 -11.42 14.89
C ASP A 232 -9.44 -11.36 15.47
N VAL A 233 -9.80 -12.35 16.31
CA VAL A 233 -11.12 -12.44 16.97
C VAL A 233 -10.96 -12.96 18.40
N ALA A 234 -11.50 -12.24 19.38
CA ALA A 234 -11.70 -12.73 20.75
C ALA A 234 -13.19 -12.97 20.99
N ILE A 235 -13.55 -14.08 21.63
CA ILE A 235 -14.94 -14.45 21.96
C ILE A 235 -15.00 -14.75 23.45
N MET A 236 -15.93 -14.09 24.15
CA MET A 236 -16.25 -14.35 25.55
C MET A 236 -17.51 -15.21 25.60
N PRO A 237 -17.38 -16.47 26.05
CA PRO A 237 -18.50 -17.40 26.10
C PRO A 237 -19.58 -17.02 27.12
#